data_1e7ad581ae6880afeee90f467e5c6e07
#
_entry.id   1e7ad581ae6880afeee90f467e5c6e07
#
_cell.length_a   1.000
_cell.length_b   1.000
_cell.length_c   1.000
_cell.angle_alpha   90.00
_cell.angle_beta   90.00
_cell.angle_gamma   90.00
#
_symmetry.space_group_name_H-M   'P 1'
#
loop_
_entity.id
_entity.type
_entity.pdbx_description
1 polymer ?
#
loop_
_entity_poly.entity_id
_entity_poly.type
_entity_poly.pdbx_seq_one_letter_code
_entity_poly.pdbx_strand_id
1 'polypeptide(L)'
;MNSSRRKMLKSSALAAGGLCSCRILDLFANPSDCCNTPDLEPKSYTVEKDRVVVDLSAAPSLAHPGHAAFISVPEREIELIIVRPDPDSYVALSRFCTHGGQVLSYVRQRRLLQCNNFNHSLFELDGTVYKGPAPKPLARFRVEAAAGELTIYL
;
A
#
# COMPACT_ATOMS: atom_id res chain seq x y z
N MET A 1 40.59 -15.51 48.63
CA MET A 1 39.27 -14.97 49.02
C MET A 1 39.15 -13.59 48.40
N ASN A 2 38.42 -13.46 47.31
CA ASN A 2 37.54 -12.37 46.99
C ASN A 2 36.95 -12.55 45.60
N SER A 3 35.68 -12.90 45.61
CA SER A 3 34.89 -13.12 44.42
C SER A 3 34.43 -11.75 43.88
N SER A 4 34.91 -11.37 42.69
CA SER A 4 34.50 -10.16 42.00
C SER A 4 33.32 -10.51 41.04
N ARG A 5 32.11 -10.11 41.43
CA ARG A 5 30.91 -10.25 40.61
C ARG A 5 30.94 -9.25 39.46
N ARG A 6 31.21 -9.69 38.25
CA ARG A 6 31.01 -8.91 37.01
C ARG A 6 29.51 -8.86 36.71
N LYS A 7 28.91 -7.68 36.93
CA LYS A 7 27.58 -7.35 36.45
C LYS A 7 27.64 -7.24 34.93
N MET A 8 26.97 -8.16 34.23
CA MET A 8 26.67 -8.01 32.79
C MET A 8 25.59 -6.93 32.62
N LEU A 9 25.98 -5.81 32.03
CA LEU A 9 25.04 -4.84 31.49
C LEU A 9 24.43 -5.44 30.23
N LYS A 10 23.15 -5.75 30.28
CA LYS A 10 22.35 -6.05 29.09
C LYS A 10 22.06 -4.74 28.37
N SER A 11 22.73 -4.52 27.26
CA SER A 11 22.41 -3.43 26.34
C SER A 11 21.07 -3.70 25.70
N SER A 12 20.06 -2.95 26.09
CA SER A 12 18.77 -2.90 25.39
C SER A 12 18.96 -2.11 24.11
N ALA A 13 18.97 -2.78 22.97
CA ALA A 13 18.87 -2.13 21.67
C ALA A 13 17.46 -1.51 21.56
N LEU A 14 17.39 -0.18 21.62
CA LEU A 14 16.20 0.55 21.22
C LEU A 14 16.10 0.43 19.69
N ALA A 15 15.18 -0.39 19.22
CA ALA A 15 14.71 -0.32 17.84
C ALA A 15 13.99 1.01 17.66
N ALA A 16 14.59 1.93 16.91
CA ALA A 16 13.96 3.15 16.47
C ALA A 16 12.88 2.77 15.44
N GLY A 17 11.68 2.49 15.92
CA GLY A 17 10.50 2.36 15.08
C GLY A 17 10.21 3.71 14.44
N GLY A 18 10.27 3.77 13.11
CA GLY A 18 9.90 4.94 12.34
C GLY A 18 8.47 5.36 12.70
N LEU A 19 8.34 6.55 13.26
CA LEU A 19 7.04 7.15 13.59
C LEU A 19 6.35 7.53 12.29
N CYS A 20 5.45 6.67 11.82
CA CYS A 20 4.49 7.00 10.77
C CYS A 20 3.62 8.15 11.29
N SER A 21 3.76 9.35 10.69
CA SER A 21 3.04 10.57 11.09
C SER A 21 1.54 10.54 10.72
N CYS A 22 0.85 9.44 10.94
CA CYS A 22 -0.61 9.37 10.88
C CYS A 22 -1.25 9.86 12.20
N ARG A 23 -0.82 11.03 12.69
CA ARG A 23 -1.48 11.69 13.82
C ARG A 23 -2.14 12.96 13.32
N ILE A 24 -3.46 12.97 13.30
CA ILE A 24 -4.33 13.99 13.89
C ILE A 24 -5.77 13.73 13.41
N LEU A 25 -6.67 13.49 14.37
CA LEU A 25 -8.14 13.54 14.29
C LEU A 25 -8.87 12.32 13.68
N ASP A 26 -8.61 11.12 14.21
CA ASP A 26 -9.67 10.13 14.25
C ASP A 26 -9.63 9.38 15.58
N LEU A 27 -10.51 9.79 16.50
CA LEU A 27 -10.64 9.19 17.84
C LEU A 27 -11.12 7.72 17.81
N PHE A 28 -11.42 7.16 16.64
CA PHE A 28 -11.98 5.81 16.47
C PHE A 28 -11.35 5.00 15.33
N ALA A 29 -10.35 5.50 14.63
CA ALA A 29 -9.64 4.72 13.63
C ALA A 29 -8.47 3.97 14.28
N ASN A 30 -8.40 2.68 14.06
CA ASN A 30 -7.27 1.86 14.49
C ASN A 30 -6.01 2.41 13.78
N PRO A 31 -4.99 2.90 14.50
CA PRO A 31 -3.81 3.52 13.87
C PRO A 31 -2.99 2.58 12.99
N SER A 32 -3.27 1.29 13.00
CA SER A 32 -2.67 0.30 12.12
C SER A 32 -3.23 0.30 10.70
N ASP A 33 -4.43 0.84 10.45
CA ASP A 33 -5.07 0.78 9.14
C ASP A 33 -4.53 1.81 8.12
N CYS A 34 -3.85 2.85 8.57
CA CYS A 34 -3.38 3.93 7.69
C CYS A 34 -2.03 3.66 6.99
N CYS A 35 -1.24 2.68 7.43
CA CYS A 35 0.15 2.54 6.97
C CYS A 35 0.52 1.13 6.50
N ASN A 36 -0.42 0.23 6.41
CA ASN A 36 -0.12 -1.18 6.17
C ASN A 36 -0.83 -1.74 4.93
N THR A 37 -0.53 -1.15 3.76
CA THR A 37 -0.86 -1.82 2.50
C THR A 37 0.23 -2.87 2.25
N PRO A 38 -0.07 -4.17 2.34
CA PRO A 38 0.93 -5.22 2.15
C PRO A 38 1.30 -5.39 0.69
N ASP A 39 2.50 -5.87 0.42
CA ASP A 39 2.85 -6.39 -0.90
C ASP A 39 2.15 -7.75 -1.12
N LEU A 40 1.68 -8.01 -2.34
CA LEU A 40 1.21 -9.33 -2.75
C LEU A 40 2.40 -10.28 -2.84
N GLU A 41 2.19 -11.52 -2.39
CA GLU A 41 3.22 -12.55 -2.56
C GLU A 41 3.39 -12.89 -4.05
N PRO A 42 4.64 -13.07 -4.53
CA PRO A 42 4.91 -13.38 -5.94
C PRO A 42 4.15 -14.58 -6.51
N LYS A 43 3.79 -15.54 -5.66
CA LYS A 43 3.00 -16.73 -6.05
C LYS A 43 1.53 -16.42 -6.33
N SER A 44 1.02 -15.26 -5.89
CA SER A 44 -0.39 -14.87 -6.06
C SER A 44 -0.66 -14.16 -7.37
N TYR A 45 0.36 -13.88 -8.19
CA TYR A 45 0.16 -13.25 -9.49
C TYR A 45 1.16 -13.74 -10.52
N THR A 46 0.78 -13.63 -11.80
CA THR A 46 1.62 -13.93 -12.95
C THR A 46 1.77 -12.69 -13.81
N VAL A 47 2.99 -12.42 -14.26
CA VAL A 47 3.29 -11.29 -15.15
C VAL A 47 3.37 -11.79 -16.58
N GLU A 48 2.49 -11.29 -17.44
CA GLU A 48 2.51 -11.53 -18.86
C GLU A 48 3.08 -10.33 -19.62
N LYS A 49 3.09 -10.40 -20.95
CA LYS A 49 3.70 -9.35 -21.78
C LYS A 49 3.08 -7.96 -21.56
N ASP A 50 1.76 -7.88 -21.44
CA ASP A 50 0.95 -6.66 -21.42
C ASP A 50 -0.04 -6.59 -20.25
N ARG A 51 0.03 -7.56 -19.32
CA ARG A 51 -0.88 -7.67 -18.20
C ARG A 51 -0.28 -8.41 -17.02
N VAL A 52 -0.86 -8.17 -15.86
CA VAL A 52 -0.66 -8.95 -14.64
C VAL A 52 -1.97 -9.66 -14.31
N VAL A 53 -1.91 -10.96 -14.08
CA VAL A 53 -3.05 -11.77 -13.66
C VAL A 53 -2.85 -12.15 -12.20
N VAL A 54 -3.78 -11.75 -11.33
CA VAL A 54 -3.76 -12.04 -9.89
C VAL A 54 -4.79 -13.12 -9.58
N ASP A 55 -4.35 -14.19 -8.93
CA ASP A 55 -5.22 -15.20 -8.34
C ASP A 55 -5.79 -14.65 -7.02
N LEU A 56 -7.06 -14.30 -7.01
CA LEU A 56 -7.73 -13.73 -5.84
C LEU A 56 -7.85 -14.73 -4.69
N SER A 57 -7.79 -16.03 -4.96
CA SER A 57 -7.79 -17.07 -3.92
C SER A 57 -6.45 -17.13 -3.17
N ALA A 58 -5.36 -16.78 -3.84
CA ALA A 58 -4.02 -16.70 -3.29
C ALA A 58 -3.65 -15.29 -2.78
N ALA A 59 -4.57 -14.31 -2.85
CA ALA A 59 -4.38 -12.91 -2.49
C ALA A 59 -5.26 -12.50 -1.29
N PRO A 60 -5.01 -12.98 -0.07
CA PRO A 60 -5.86 -12.71 1.11
C PRO A 60 -5.98 -11.21 1.44
N SER A 61 -4.97 -10.40 1.11
CA SER A 61 -5.01 -8.95 1.27
C SER A 61 -6.02 -8.25 0.36
N LEU A 62 -6.58 -8.92 -0.63
CA LEU A 62 -7.67 -8.43 -1.49
C LEU A 62 -8.99 -9.17 -1.25
N ALA A 63 -9.07 -10.06 -0.26
CA ALA A 63 -10.24 -10.89 0.00
C ALA A 63 -11.49 -10.10 0.42
N HIS A 64 -11.30 -8.93 1.06
CA HIS A 64 -12.41 -8.14 1.60
C HIS A 64 -12.48 -6.73 1.01
N PRO A 65 -13.70 -6.16 0.85
CA PRO A 65 -13.86 -4.76 0.49
C PRO A 65 -13.18 -3.82 1.49
N GLY A 66 -12.62 -2.73 0.98
CA GLY A 66 -11.86 -1.77 1.77
C GLY A 66 -10.41 -2.19 2.00
N HIS A 67 -9.94 -3.25 1.38
CA HIS A 67 -8.54 -3.66 1.44
C HIS A 67 -7.75 -3.21 0.20
N ALA A 68 -6.43 -3.20 0.33
CA ALA A 68 -5.51 -2.86 -0.74
C ALA A 68 -4.24 -3.71 -0.65
N ALA A 69 -3.54 -3.83 -1.76
CA ALA A 69 -2.25 -4.51 -1.83
C ALA A 69 -1.35 -3.87 -2.90
N PHE A 70 -0.05 -4.06 -2.76
CA PHE A 70 0.94 -3.65 -3.76
C PHE A 70 1.35 -4.81 -4.67
N ILE A 71 1.64 -4.50 -5.91
CA ILE A 71 2.38 -5.35 -6.85
C ILE A 71 3.59 -4.59 -7.33
N SER A 72 4.74 -5.27 -7.32
CA SER A 72 5.99 -4.81 -7.91
C SER A 72 6.35 -5.71 -9.09
N VAL A 73 6.63 -5.09 -10.24
CA VAL A 73 7.11 -5.75 -11.46
C VAL A 73 8.43 -5.11 -11.87
N PRO A 74 9.56 -5.45 -11.21
CA PRO A 74 10.84 -4.75 -11.35
C PRO A 74 11.36 -4.75 -12.80
N GLU A 75 11.13 -5.83 -13.56
CA GLU A 75 11.60 -5.97 -14.93
C GLU A 75 10.98 -4.95 -15.89
N ARG A 76 9.88 -4.29 -15.46
CA ARG A 76 9.15 -3.28 -16.23
C ARG A 76 9.07 -1.93 -15.53
N GLU A 77 9.73 -1.80 -14.39
CA GLU A 77 9.67 -0.59 -13.54
C GLU A 77 8.23 -0.19 -13.17
N ILE A 78 7.32 -1.18 -13.08
CA ILE A 78 5.91 -0.95 -12.79
C ILE A 78 5.64 -1.32 -11.34
N GLU A 79 5.13 -0.33 -10.63
CA GLU A 79 4.74 -0.44 -9.22
C GLU A 79 3.27 -0.03 -9.08
N LEU A 80 2.44 -0.97 -8.66
CA LEU A 80 0.99 -0.80 -8.60
C LEU A 80 0.48 -0.84 -7.17
N ILE A 81 -0.56 -0.05 -6.91
CA ILE A 81 -1.46 -0.26 -5.78
C ILE A 81 -2.81 -0.74 -6.31
N ILE A 82 -3.25 -1.88 -5.81
CA ILE A 82 -4.58 -2.42 -6.08
C ILE A 82 -5.45 -2.13 -4.88
N VAL A 83 -6.63 -1.60 -5.11
CA VAL A 83 -7.64 -1.37 -4.07
C VAL A 83 -8.90 -2.14 -4.45
N ARG A 84 -9.50 -2.80 -3.47
CA ARG A 84 -10.86 -3.37 -3.57
C ARG A 84 -11.83 -2.51 -2.76
N PRO A 85 -12.37 -1.42 -3.34
CA PRO A 85 -13.22 -0.51 -2.58
C PRO A 85 -14.58 -1.12 -2.22
N ASP A 86 -15.12 -1.98 -3.07
CA ASP A 86 -16.43 -2.63 -2.96
C ASP A 86 -16.33 -4.12 -3.31
N PRO A 87 -17.37 -4.96 -3.02
CA PRO A 87 -17.31 -6.41 -3.22
C PRO A 87 -16.93 -6.84 -4.64
N ASP A 88 -17.44 -6.12 -5.66
CA ASP A 88 -17.27 -6.47 -7.07
C ASP A 88 -16.41 -5.46 -7.85
N SER A 89 -15.66 -4.63 -7.14
CA SER A 89 -14.92 -3.52 -7.73
C SER A 89 -13.46 -3.58 -7.36
N TYR A 90 -12.60 -3.39 -8.36
CA TYR A 90 -11.15 -3.29 -8.20
C TYR A 90 -10.61 -2.08 -8.96
N VAL A 91 -9.60 -1.46 -8.41
CA VAL A 91 -8.89 -0.33 -9.01
C VAL A 91 -7.39 -0.60 -8.93
N ALA A 92 -6.69 -0.37 -10.03
CA ALA A 92 -5.23 -0.44 -10.08
C ALA A 92 -4.66 0.92 -10.51
N LEU A 93 -3.75 1.46 -9.70
CA LEU A 93 -3.13 2.76 -9.89
C LEU A 93 -1.62 2.66 -9.67
N SER A 94 -0.87 3.67 -10.13
CA SER A 94 0.53 3.80 -9.76
C SER A 94 0.68 3.90 -8.25
N ARG A 95 1.62 3.13 -7.69
CA ARG A 95 1.97 3.13 -6.26
C ARG A 95 2.62 4.43 -5.81
N PHE A 96 3.18 5.21 -6.73
CA PHE A 96 3.99 6.39 -6.42
C PHE A 96 3.25 7.71 -6.64
N CYS A 97 3.37 8.60 -5.65
CA CYS A 97 2.86 9.95 -5.71
C CYS A 97 3.54 10.77 -6.81
N THR A 98 2.77 11.49 -7.61
CA THR A 98 3.26 12.31 -8.73
C THR A 98 3.99 13.60 -8.30
N HIS A 99 3.97 13.96 -7.00
CA HIS A 99 4.69 15.12 -6.46
C HIS A 99 6.17 14.80 -6.17
N GLY A 100 6.45 13.68 -5.52
CA GLY A 100 7.81 13.37 -5.06
C GLY A 100 8.18 11.89 -5.07
N GLY A 101 7.44 11.04 -5.80
CA GLY A 101 7.76 9.62 -5.94
C GLY A 101 7.61 8.81 -4.65
N GLN A 102 6.97 9.36 -3.62
CA GLN A 102 6.73 8.62 -2.37
C GLN A 102 5.60 7.62 -2.54
N VAL A 103 5.71 6.52 -1.82
CA VAL A 103 4.69 5.46 -1.79
C VAL A 103 3.37 6.01 -1.25
N LEU A 104 2.27 5.58 -1.86
CA LEU A 104 0.91 5.87 -1.43
C LEU A 104 0.42 4.79 -0.48
N SER A 105 -0.49 5.15 0.42
CA SER A 105 -1.25 4.20 1.25
C SER A 105 -2.74 4.40 1.03
N TYR A 106 -3.51 3.32 1.10
CA TYR A 106 -4.96 3.41 1.02
C TYR A 106 -5.57 3.76 2.38
N VAL A 107 -6.32 4.85 2.44
CA VAL A 107 -7.06 5.29 3.62
C VAL A 107 -8.51 4.86 3.48
N ARG A 108 -8.82 3.69 4.01
CA ARG A 108 -10.12 3.01 3.88
C ARG A 108 -11.31 3.91 4.25
N GLN A 109 -11.23 4.60 5.40
CA GLN A 109 -12.32 5.43 5.93
C GLN A 109 -12.68 6.60 5.01
N ARG A 110 -11.72 7.08 4.25
CA ARG A 110 -11.89 8.21 3.31
C ARG A 110 -12.07 7.76 1.88
N ARG A 111 -11.79 6.49 1.57
CA ARG A 111 -11.73 5.93 0.21
C ARG A 111 -10.75 6.71 -0.69
N LEU A 112 -9.65 7.16 -0.11
CA LEU A 112 -8.62 7.94 -0.79
C LEU A 112 -7.26 7.25 -0.71
N LEU A 113 -6.37 7.56 -1.66
CA LEU A 113 -4.95 7.26 -1.56
C LEU A 113 -4.22 8.45 -0.97
N GLN A 114 -3.38 8.21 0.01
CA GLN A 114 -2.59 9.24 0.71
C GLN A 114 -1.11 9.02 0.48
N CYS A 115 -0.41 10.09 0.11
CA CYS A 115 1.05 10.10 0.01
C CYS A 115 1.68 10.05 1.41
N ASN A 116 2.70 9.19 1.58
CA ASN A 116 3.41 9.04 2.85
C ASN A 116 4.44 10.16 3.11
N ASN A 117 4.38 11.27 2.38
CA ASN A 117 5.21 12.43 2.58
C ASN A 117 4.54 13.45 3.52
N PHE A 118 5.34 14.34 4.13
CA PHE A 118 4.90 15.38 5.08
C PHE A 118 3.78 16.28 4.54
N ASN A 119 3.77 16.61 3.25
CA ASN A 119 2.75 17.46 2.60
C ASN A 119 1.56 16.71 2.01
N HIS A 120 1.40 15.44 2.31
CA HIS A 120 0.25 14.58 2.01
C HIS A 120 -0.62 14.99 0.80
N SER A 121 -0.20 14.61 -0.40
CA SER A 121 -1.15 14.62 -1.52
C SER A 121 -2.17 13.50 -1.31
N LEU A 122 -3.43 13.80 -1.59
CA LEU A 122 -4.55 12.88 -1.55
C LEU A 122 -5.08 12.69 -2.97
N PHE A 123 -5.42 11.46 -3.31
CA PHE A 123 -5.95 11.10 -4.61
C PHE A 123 -7.25 10.31 -4.46
N GLU A 124 -8.19 10.55 -5.36
CA GLU A 124 -9.37 9.72 -5.54
C GLU A 124 -9.00 8.36 -6.11
N LEU A 125 -9.93 7.40 -6.04
CA LEU A 125 -9.71 6.05 -6.58
C LEU A 125 -9.76 5.99 -8.13
N ASP A 126 -10.14 7.06 -8.80
CA ASP A 126 -9.99 7.23 -10.24
C ASP A 126 -8.60 7.76 -10.64
N GLY A 127 -7.77 8.12 -9.64
CA GLY A 127 -6.43 8.67 -9.81
C GLY A 127 -6.37 10.20 -9.76
N THR A 128 -7.50 10.92 -9.75
CA THR A 128 -7.50 12.39 -9.73
C THR A 128 -6.95 12.93 -8.41
N VAL A 129 -6.31 14.11 -8.47
CA VAL A 129 -5.79 14.78 -7.28
C VAL A 129 -6.96 15.38 -6.49
N TYR A 130 -7.22 14.84 -5.30
CA TYR A 130 -8.21 15.39 -4.38
C TYR A 130 -7.68 16.63 -3.65
N LYS A 131 -6.42 16.57 -3.17
CA LYS A 131 -5.79 17.65 -2.42
C LYS A 131 -4.27 17.49 -2.37
N GLY A 132 -3.56 18.60 -2.25
CA GLY A 132 -2.12 18.61 -1.99
C GLY A 132 -1.30 19.09 -3.18
N PRO A 133 0.05 19.00 -3.08
CA PRO A 133 0.97 19.55 -4.07
C PRO A 133 1.18 18.68 -5.32
N ALA A 134 0.50 17.53 -5.45
CA ALA A 134 0.65 16.68 -6.62
C ALA A 134 0.24 17.41 -7.90
N PRO A 135 1.12 17.49 -8.93
CA PRO A 135 0.88 18.28 -10.12
C PRO A 135 -0.02 17.60 -11.16
N LYS A 136 -0.21 16.30 -11.05
CA LYS A 136 -0.97 15.50 -12.04
C LYS A 136 -1.61 14.27 -11.40
N PRO A 137 -2.66 13.69 -12.02
CA PRO A 137 -3.28 12.45 -11.55
C PRO A 137 -2.30 11.27 -11.57
N LEU A 138 -2.65 10.21 -10.85
CA LEU A 138 -1.96 8.92 -10.90
C LEU A 138 -2.25 8.21 -12.22
N ALA A 139 -1.29 7.45 -12.72
CA ALA A 139 -1.54 6.51 -13.80
C ALA A 139 -2.54 5.45 -13.30
N ARG A 140 -3.58 5.21 -14.12
CA ARG A 140 -4.60 4.21 -13.87
C ARG A 140 -4.52 3.10 -14.89
N PHE A 141 -4.66 1.88 -14.44
CA PHE A 141 -4.61 0.67 -15.25
C PHE A 141 -6.02 0.08 -15.38
N ARG A 142 -6.35 -0.42 -16.57
CA ARG A 142 -7.62 -1.14 -16.76
C ARG A 142 -7.58 -2.44 -16.00
N VAL A 143 -8.67 -2.77 -15.33
CA VAL A 143 -8.83 -4.01 -14.57
C VAL A 143 -10.09 -4.74 -15.00
N GLU A 144 -10.02 -6.07 -14.99
CA GLU A 144 -11.15 -6.97 -15.21
C GLU A 144 -11.10 -8.09 -14.17
N ALA A 145 -12.20 -8.30 -13.44
CA ALA A 145 -12.32 -9.40 -12.49
C ALA A 145 -13.29 -10.44 -13.03
N ALA A 146 -12.84 -11.68 -13.17
CA ALA A 146 -13.64 -12.80 -13.64
C ALA A 146 -13.14 -14.12 -13.06
N ALA A 147 -14.04 -15.02 -12.73
CA ALA A 147 -13.74 -16.41 -12.32
C ALA A 147 -12.70 -16.56 -11.21
N GLY A 148 -12.61 -15.59 -10.28
CA GLY A 148 -11.64 -15.61 -9.18
C GLY A 148 -10.26 -15.04 -9.52
N GLU A 149 -10.12 -14.49 -10.73
CA GLU A 149 -8.90 -13.82 -11.19
C GLU A 149 -9.14 -12.32 -11.38
N LEU A 150 -8.10 -11.52 -11.18
CA LEU A 150 -8.06 -10.11 -11.51
C LEU A 150 -6.99 -9.86 -12.56
N THR A 151 -7.40 -9.45 -13.75
CA THR A 151 -6.49 -9.07 -14.83
C THR A 151 -6.28 -7.57 -14.83
N ILE A 152 -5.02 -7.12 -14.81
CA ILE A 152 -4.59 -5.73 -14.86
C ILE A 152 -3.81 -5.53 -16.15
N TYR A 153 -4.28 -4.66 -17.04
CA TYR A 153 -3.64 -4.34 -18.32
C TYR A 153 -2.64 -3.20 -18.12
N LEU A 154 -1.40 -3.43 -18.57
CA LEU A 154 -0.23 -2.55 -18.37
C LEU A 154 -0.08 -1.52 -19.51
#